data_4a57d9701ffecdb232d69af13665d2cd
#
_entry.id   4a57d9701ffecdb232d69af13665d2cd
#
_cell.length_a   1.000
_cell.length_b   1.000
_cell.length_c   1.000
_cell.angle_alpha   90.00
_cell.angle_beta   90.00
_cell.angle_gamma   90.00
#
_symmetry.space_group_name_H-M   'P 1'
#
loop_
_entity.id
_entity.type
_entity.pdbx_description
1 polymer ?
#
loop_
_entity_poly.entity_id
_entity_poly.type
_entity_poly.pdbx_seq_one_letter_code
_entity_poly.pdbx_strand_id
1 'polypeptide(L)'
;LIMALVFKEKLTLQTVFCILLALSGIGLLYKSGDGTTLSLTGVLLVMASALSYAIYIIGVNQSTLKNVATLPLTFYILLFGVSLFFVRVGFGKDLYIVAKWYLWGNLIALAVFPTAISFLCTTSAVQYIGSTPTAILGALEPVTAVFFGVAVFGETLTPRIGCGILLIILAVTIIIAGSNITSHLIRFRKLFPRLPLKRKGKM
;
A
#
# COMPACT_ATOMS: atom_id res chain seq x y z
N LEU A 1 8.29 8.57 2.76
CA LEU A 1 8.80 9.82 3.36
C LEU A 1 8.84 9.74 4.89
N ILE A 2 7.75 9.38 5.60
CA ILE A 2 7.72 9.30 7.08
C ILE A 2 8.78 8.34 7.60
N MET A 3 8.97 7.16 6.99
CA MET A 3 10.01 6.20 7.37
C MET A 3 11.42 6.78 7.27
N ALA A 4 11.69 7.58 6.25
CA ALA A 4 12.98 8.24 6.10
C ALA A 4 13.20 9.38 7.12
N LEU A 5 12.17 10.18 7.38
CA LEU A 5 12.26 11.32 8.28
C LEU A 5 12.31 10.93 9.75
N VAL A 6 11.47 9.98 10.17
CA VAL A 6 11.31 9.59 11.58
C VAL A 6 12.26 8.44 11.95
N PHE A 7 12.35 7.42 11.10
CA PHE A 7 13.10 6.19 11.38
C PHE A 7 14.47 6.13 10.69
N LYS A 8 14.90 7.22 10.01
CA LYS A 8 16.17 7.33 9.30
C LYS A 8 16.43 6.17 8.33
N GLU A 9 15.36 5.62 7.75
CA GLU A 9 15.48 4.63 6.70
C GLU A 9 16.20 5.26 5.50
N LYS A 10 17.22 4.61 4.99
CA LYS A 10 18.00 5.14 3.86
C LYS A 10 17.14 5.12 2.60
N LEU A 11 16.70 6.28 2.16
CA LEU A 11 16.10 6.43 0.85
C LEU A 11 17.17 6.22 -0.21
N THR A 12 17.08 5.12 -0.93
CA THR A 12 17.90 4.94 -2.12
C THR A 12 17.38 5.83 -3.24
N LEU A 13 18.26 6.31 -4.11
CA LEU A 13 17.86 7.09 -5.29
C LEU A 13 16.81 6.34 -6.13
N GLN A 14 16.96 5.01 -6.22
CA GLN A 14 16.00 4.14 -6.85
C GLN A 14 14.59 4.23 -6.22
N THR A 15 14.49 4.20 -4.89
CA THR A 15 13.21 4.31 -4.18
C THR A 15 12.54 5.66 -4.44
N VAL A 16 13.32 6.75 -4.40
CA VAL A 16 12.79 8.10 -4.71
C VAL A 16 12.28 8.18 -6.14
N PHE A 17 13.05 7.64 -7.09
CA PHE A 17 12.64 7.60 -8.50
C PHE A 17 11.34 6.80 -8.70
N CYS A 18 11.21 5.62 -8.07
CA CYS A 18 10.00 4.81 -8.12
C CYS A 18 8.78 5.53 -7.53
N ILE A 19 8.95 6.26 -6.42
CA ILE A 19 7.88 7.06 -5.81
C ILE A 19 7.42 8.15 -6.77
N LEU A 20 8.35 8.90 -7.36
CA LEU A 20 8.01 9.96 -8.31
C LEU A 20 7.31 9.40 -9.56
N LEU A 21 7.79 8.27 -10.06
CA LEU A 21 7.21 7.58 -11.21
C LEU A 21 5.76 7.11 -10.91
N ALA A 22 5.54 6.48 -9.75
CA ALA A 22 4.21 6.04 -9.34
C ALA A 22 3.25 7.22 -9.13
N LEU A 23 3.69 8.28 -8.45
CA LEU A 23 2.87 9.49 -8.25
C LEU A 23 2.51 10.18 -9.56
N SER A 24 3.45 10.26 -10.52
CA SER A 24 3.16 10.83 -11.84
C SER A 24 2.14 9.99 -12.62
N GLY A 25 2.25 8.65 -12.53
CA GLY A 25 1.28 7.73 -13.10
C GLY A 25 -0.13 7.89 -12.51
N ILE A 26 -0.24 7.95 -11.18
CA ILE A 26 -1.50 8.21 -10.47
C ILE A 26 -2.07 9.59 -10.87
N GLY A 27 -1.22 10.61 -10.94
CA GLY A 27 -1.64 11.96 -11.38
C GLY A 27 -2.22 11.99 -12.80
N LEU A 28 -1.69 11.16 -13.70
CA LEU A 28 -2.25 11.00 -15.06
C LEU A 28 -3.62 10.29 -15.03
N LEU A 29 -3.83 9.33 -14.17
CA LEU A 29 -5.12 8.65 -14.02
C LEU A 29 -6.20 9.58 -13.44
N TYR A 30 -5.83 10.44 -12.49
CA TYR A 30 -6.77 11.29 -11.75
C TYR A 30 -7.41 12.39 -12.60
N LYS A 31 -6.74 12.96 -13.59
CA LYS A 31 -7.23 14.14 -14.35
C LYS A 31 -8.31 13.82 -15.40
N SER A 32 -8.97 12.69 -15.34
CA SER A 32 -10.01 12.30 -16.32
C SER A 32 -11.43 12.77 -15.95
N GLY A 33 -11.62 13.51 -14.86
CA GLY A 33 -12.95 13.93 -14.43
C GLY A 33 -13.42 15.24 -15.06
N ASP A 34 -14.62 15.23 -15.60
CA ASP A 34 -15.37 16.41 -16.01
C ASP A 34 -15.52 17.39 -14.85
N GLY A 35 -14.89 18.55 -14.93
CA GLY A 35 -15.23 19.82 -14.27
C GLY A 35 -15.75 19.85 -12.82
N THR A 36 -15.70 18.74 -12.06
CA THR A 36 -16.15 18.70 -10.68
C THR A 36 -15.21 19.49 -9.78
N THR A 37 -15.69 20.57 -9.19
CA THR A 37 -14.97 21.36 -8.20
C THR A 37 -14.67 20.47 -6.98
N LEU A 38 -13.38 20.22 -6.75
CA LEU A 38 -12.93 19.48 -5.56
C LEU A 38 -13.32 20.26 -4.29
N SER A 39 -14.12 19.64 -3.44
CA SER A 39 -14.41 20.21 -2.13
C SER A 39 -13.14 20.21 -1.27
N LEU A 40 -12.74 21.37 -0.75
CA LEU A 40 -11.60 21.49 0.15
C LEU A 40 -11.73 20.57 1.36
N THR A 41 -12.92 20.47 1.92
CA THR A 41 -13.22 19.55 3.04
C THR A 41 -12.98 18.08 2.64
N GLY A 42 -13.40 17.67 1.44
CA GLY A 42 -13.16 16.33 0.92
C GLY A 42 -11.66 16.04 0.78
N VAL A 43 -10.88 16.99 0.24
CA VAL A 43 -9.42 16.86 0.09
C VAL A 43 -8.75 16.70 1.47
N LEU A 44 -9.12 17.53 2.45
CA LEU A 44 -8.56 17.44 3.80
C LEU A 44 -8.88 16.10 4.48
N LEU A 45 -10.09 15.59 4.32
CA LEU A 45 -10.49 14.28 4.85
C LEU A 45 -9.70 13.13 4.20
N VAL A 46 -9.49 13.18 2.90
CA VAL A 46 -8.68 12.17 2.17
C VAL A 46 -7.22 12.24 2.63
N MET A 47 -6.66 13.44 2.82
CA MET A 47 -5.30 13.60 3.35
C MET A 47 -5.18 13.03 4.78
N ALA A 48 -6.14 13.30 5.64
CA ALA A 48 -6.17 12.75 7.00
C ALA A 48 -6.27 11.21 6.98
N SER A 49 -7.08 10.64 6.09
CA SER A 49 -7.18 9.20 5.88
C SER A 49 -5.84 8.60 5.40
N ALA A 50 -5.19 9.23 4.44
CA ALA A 50 -3.88 8.79 3.93
C ALA A 50 -2.79 8.82 5.01
N LEU A 51 -2.78 9.86 5.86
CA LEU A 51 -1.87 9.94 7.01
C LEU A 51 -2.15 8.84 8.03
N SER A 52 -3.42 8.58 8.36
CA SER A 52 -3.82 7.51 9.27
C SER A 52 -3.39 6.14 8.75
N TYR A 53 -3.56 5.90 7.45
CA TYR A 53 -3.11 4.66 6.79
C TYR A 53 -1.58 4.52 6.81
N ALA A 54 -0.84 5.60 6.57
CA ALA A 54 0.61 5.60 6.67
C ALA A 54 1.09 5.29 8.10
N ILE A 55 0.47 5.89 9.12
CA ILE A 55 0.75 5.60 10.53
C ILE A 55 0.47 4.14 10.86
N TYR A 56 -0.63 3.58 10.37
CA TYR A 56 -0.96 2.16 10.54
C TYR A 56 0.13 1.24 9.97
N ILE A 57 0.51 1.42 8.70
CA ILE A 57 1.53 0.58 8.04
C ILE A 57 2.87 0.69 8.78
N ILE A 58 3.29 1.90 9.16
CA ILE A 58 4.53 2.14 9.88
C ILE A 58 4.45 1.53 11.29
N GLY A 59 3.34 1.72 11.98
CA GLY A 59 3.10 1.17 13.31
C GLY A 59 3.22 -0.35 13.34
N VAL A 60 2.62 -1.05 12.38
CA VAL A 60 2.76 -2.52 12.26
C VAL A 60 4.22 -2.92 11.99
N ASN A 61 4.95 -2.18 11.15
CA ASN A 61 6.32 -2.52 10.77
C ASN A 61 7.36 -2.23 11.87
N GLN A 62 7.18 -1.14 12.63
CA GLN A 62 8.18 -0.63 13.58
C GLN A 62 7.92 -1.01 15.04
N SER A 63 6.73 -1.52 15.36
CA SER A 63 6.40 -1.94 16.71
C SER A 63 6.58 -3.46 16.90
N THR A 64 6.42 -3.92 18.13
CA THR A 64 6.36 -5.35 18.49
C THR A 64 5.27 -6.10 17.73
N LEU A 65 4.31 -5.40 17.13
CA LEU A 65 3.23 -5.94 16.30
C LEU A 65 3.75 -6.69 15.07
N LYS A 66 4.95 -6.37 14.60
CA LYS A 66 5.61 -7.10 13.51
C LYS A 66 5.79 -8.59 13.83
N ASN A 67 5.97 -8.93 15.10
CA ASN A 67 6.22 -10.30 15.56
C ASN A 67 4.94 -11.03 16.00
N VAL A 68 3.81 -10.34 15.99
CA VAL A 68 2.50 -10.95 16.32
C VAL A 68 1.98 -11.68 15.08
N ALA A 69 1.34 -12.85 15.28
CA ALA A 69 0.73 -13.58 14.19
C ALA A 69 -0.28 -12.69 13.44
N THR A 70 -0.24 -12.74 12.11
CA THR A 70 -1.02 -11.84 11.23
C THR A 70 -2.52 -11.92 11.50
N LEU A 71 -3.05 -13.12 11.73
CA LEU A 71 -4.49 -13.36 11.88
C LEU A 71 -5.07 -12.70 13.14
N PRO A 72 -4.51 -12.88 14.36
CA PRO A 72 -4.97 -12.15 15.55
C PRO A 72 -4.81 -10.64 15.39
N LEU A 73 -3.69 -10.18 14.81
CA LEU A 73 -3.44 -8.75 14.62
C LEU A 73 -4.52 -8.14 13.73
N THR A 74 -4.81 -8.76 12.59
CA THR A 74 -5.86 -8.30 11.67
C THR A 74 -7.25 -8.34 12.33
N PHE A 75 -7.53 -9.37 13.11
CA PHE A 75 -8.80 -9.47 13.85
C PHE A 75 -9.00 -8.27 14.79
N TYR A 76 -7.99 -7.93 15.58
CA TYR A 76 -8.09 -6.77 16.48
C TYR A 76 -8.20 -5.44 15.74
N ILE A 77 -7.48 -5.27 14.62
CA ILE A 77 -7.59 -4.06 13.79
C ILE A 77 -9.02 -3.90 13.27
N LEU A 78 -9.61 -4.96 12.73
CA LEU A 78 -10.98 -4.94 12.23
C LEU A 78 -11.99 -4.75 13.35
N LEU A 79 -11.79 -5.36 14.52
CA LEU A 79 -12.64 -5.21 15.68
C LEU A 79 -12.68 -3.76 16.18
N PHE A 80 -11.51 -3.10 16.26
CA PHE A 80 -11.44 -1.67 16.58
C PHE A 80 -12.13 -0.81 15.51
N GLY A 81 -11.91 -1.11 14.23
CA GLY A 81 -12.58 -0.41 13.13
C GLY A 81 -14.10 -0.51 13.22
N VAL A 82 -14.63 -1.71 13.44
CA VAL A 82 -16.08 -1.93 13.63
C VAL A 82 -16.61 -1.20 14.87
N SER A 83 -15.86 -1.20 15.98
CA SER A 83 -16.25 -0.51 17.21
C SER A 83 -16.37 1.00 16.99
N LEU A 84 -15.39 1.62 16.31
CA LEU A 84 -15.43 3.04 15.96
C LEU A 84 -16.60 3.36 15.03
N PHE A 85 -16.85 2.49 14.04
CA PHE A 85 -17.97 2.66 13.12
C PHE A 85 -19.30 2.54 13.86
N PHE A 86 -19.43 1.60 14.80
CA PHE A 86 -20.65 1.43 15.60
C PHE A 86 -20.97 2.67 16.45
N VAL A 87 -19.94 3.27 17.06
CA VAL A 87 -20.09 4.55 17.78
C VAL A 87 -20.51 5.66 16.81
N ARG A 88 -19.92 5.73 15.61
CA ARG A 88 -20.25 6.77 14.60
C ARG A 88 -21.70 6.67 14.10
N VAL A 89 -22.27 5.48 14.02
CA VAL A 89 -23.66 5.21 13.61
C VAL A 89 -24.62 5.32 14.81
N GLY A 90 -24.25 6.05 15.86
CA GLY A 90 -25.13 6.31 17.00
C GLY A 90 -25.58 5.03 17.72
N PHE A 91 -24.68 4.07 17.92
CA PHE A 91 -24.96 2.77 18.54
C PHE A 91 -26.07 1.97 17.82
N GLY A 92 -26.12 2.10 16.50
CA GLY A 92 -27.06 1.34 15.67
C GLY A 92 -28.37 2.07 15.36
N LYS A 93 -28.58 3.30 15.83
CA LYS A 93 -29.81 4.06 15.56
C LYS A 93 -29.97 4.41 14.08
N ASP A 94 -28.87 4.68 13.38
CA ASP A 94 -28.84 5.04 11.98
C ASP A 94 -28.49 3.85 11.07
N LEU A 95 -28.56 2.62 11.58
CA LEU A 95 -28.36 1.41 10.79
C LEU A 95 -29.57 1.12 9.92
N TYR A 96 -29.35 1.16 8.60
CA TYR A 96 -30.35 0.77 7.63
C TYR A 96 -30.25 -0.74 7.37
N ILE A 97 -31.29 -1.49 7.76
CA ILE A 97 -31.35 -2.92 7.50
C ILE A 97 -31.81 -3.13 6.05
N VAL A 98 -30.97 -3.82 5.26
CA VAL A 98 -31.26 -4.11 3.87
C VAL A 98 -32.39 -5.13 3.77
N ALA A 99 -33.54 -4.69 3.25
CA ALA A 99 -34.76 -5.51 3.18
C ALA A 99 -34.68 -6.64 2.13
N LYS A 100 -33.83 -6.49 1.10
CA LYS A 100 -33.75 -7.45 0.00
C LYS A 100 -32.66 -8.50 0.26
N TRP A 101 -33.04 -9.76 0.38
CA TRP A 101 -32.15 -10.87 0.74
C TRP A 101 -30.94 -11.04 -0.20
N TYR A 102 -31.09 -10.80 -1.51
CA TYR A 102 -29.98 -10.94 -2.47
C TYR A 102 -28.87 -9.90 -2.29
N LEU A 103 -29.17 -8.75 -1.68
CA LEU A 103 -28.15 -7.73 -1.36
C LEU A 103 -27.24 -8.17 -0.21
N TRP A 104 -27.68 -9.12 0.64
CA TRP A 104 -26.82 -9.68 1.68
C TRP A 104 -25.63 -10.42 1.12
N GLY A 105 -25.77 -11.10 -0.05
CA GLY A 105 -24.65 -11.70 -0.75
C GLY A 105 -23.58 -10.67 -1.13
N ASN A 106 -23.98 -9.51 -1.63
CA ASN A 106 -23.05 -8.42 -1.96
C ASN A 106 -22.40 -7.83 -0.71
N LEU A 107 -23.13 -7.66 0.39
CA LEU A 107 -22.58 -7.18 1.65
C LEU A 107 -21.56 -8.15 2.24
N ILE A 108 -21.83 -9.44 2.23
CA ILE A 108 -20.90 -10.48 2.69
C ILE A 108 -19.65 -10.48 1.78
N ALA A 109 -19.83 -10.41 0.46
CA ALA A 109 -18.72 -10.33 -0.46
C ALA A 109 -17.82 -9.10 -0.20
N LEU A 110 -18.42 -7.92 0.05
CA LEU A 110 -17.71 -6.71 0.44
C LEU A 110 -16.99 -6.84 1.79
N ALA A 111 -17.57 -7.52 2.76
CA ALA A 111 -16.93 -7.75 4.05
C ALA A 111 -15.75 -8.73 3.95
N VAL A 112 -15.88 -9.77 3.13
CA VAL A 112 -14.86 -10.83 3.02
C VAL A 112 -13.70 -10.40 2.11
N PHE A 113 -13.97 -10.05 0.84
CA PHE A 113 -12.91 -9.82 -0.15
C PHE A 113 -12.14 -8.51 0.08
N PRO A 114 -12.73 -7.31 -0.05
CA PRO A 114 -11.98 -6.07 0.06
C PRO A 114 -11.67 -5.67 1.50
N THR A 115 -12.31 -6.29 2.51
CA THR A 115 -12.05 -5.97 3.91
C THR A 115 -11.20 -7.04 4.57
N ALA A 116 -11.75 -8.22 4.89
CA ALA A 116 -11.04 -9.22 5.69
C ALA A 116 -9.77 -9.75 4.96
N ILE A 117 -9.91 -10.20 3.71
CA ILE A 117 -8.78 -10.76 2.93
C ILE A 117 -7.75 -9.66 2.62
N SER A 118 -8.20 -8.47 2.21
CA SER A 118 -7.31 -7.36 1.88
C SER A 118 -6.47 -6.93 3.09
N PHE A 119 -7.07 -6.77 4.27
CA PHE A 119 -6.33 -6.44 5.49
C PHE A 119 -5.36 -7.54 5.91
N LEU A 120 -5.75 -8.82 5.79
CA LEU A 120 -4.84 -9.95 6.05
C LEU A 120 -3.63 -9.91 5.12
N CYS A 121 -3.84 -9.73 3.83
CA CYS A 121 -2.78 -9.66 2.84
C CYS A 121 -1.87 -8.45 3.07
N THR A 122 -2.45 -7.27 3.33
CA THR A 122 -1.67 -6.04 3.60
C THR A 122 -0.86 -6.17 4.88
N THR A 123 -1.45 -6.66 5.97
CA THR A 123 -0.74 -6.87 7.24
C THR A 123 0.41 -7.87 7.06
N SER A 124 0.16 -8.99 6.36
CA SER A 124 1.21 -9.95 6.02
C SER A 124 2.32 -9.32 5.19
N ALA A 125 1.98 -8.57 4.15
CA ALA A 125 2.97 -7.91 3.31
C ALA A 125 3.84 -6.96 4.12
N VAL A 126 3.26 -6.12 4.99
CA VAL A 126 4.01 -5.20 5.87
C VAL A 126 4.94 -5.95 6.81
N GLN A 127 4.51 -7.10 7.35
CA GLN A 127 5.35 -7.92 8.24
C GLN A 127 6.52 -8.59 7.51
N TYR A 128 6.30 -9.10 6.28
CA TYR A 128 7.31 -9.85 5.53
C TYR A 128 8.28 -8.97 4.75
N ILE A 129 7.78 -7.98 4.02
CA ILE A 129 8.59 -7.15 3.11
C ILE A 129 8.80 -5.72 3.60
N GLY A 130 8.10 -5.32 4.67
CA GLY A 130 8.19 -3.98 5.25
C GLY A 130 7.19 -2.98 4.68
N SER A 131 7.11 -1.82 5.32
CA SER A 131 6.11 -0.78 5.00
C SER A 131 6.36 -0.09 3.65
N THR A 132 7.62 0.22 3.32
CA THR A 132 7.97 0.95 2.10
C THR A 132 7.67 0.16 0.82
N PRO A 133 8.12 -1.10 0.66
CA PRO A 133 7.74 -1.91 -0.50
C PRO A 133 6.22 -2.16 -0.59
N THR A 134 5.56 -2.42 0.54
CA THR A 134 4.11 -2.63 0.57
C THR A 134 3.35 -1.40 0.07
N ALA A 135 3.73 -0.20 0.50
CA ALA A 135 3.13 1.04 0.03
C ALA A 135 3.34 1.28 -1.48
N ILE A 136 4.50 0.91 -2.02
CA ILE A 136 4.78 1.04 -3.46
C ILE A 136 3.96 0.01 -4.26
N LEU A 137 3.83 -1.23 -3.76
CA LEU A 137 2.95 -2.24 -4.36
C LEU A 137 1.49 -1.81 -4.34
N GLY A 138 1.06 -1.07 -3.31
CA GLY A 138 -0.27 -0.46 -3.24
C GLY A 138 -0.58 0.47 -4.42
N ALA A 139 0.43 1.03 -5.09
CA ALA A 139 0.22 1.81 -6.32
C ALA A 139 -0.36 1.00 -7.50
N LEU A 140 -0.42 -0.34 -7.40
CA LEU A 140 -1.14 -1.18 -8.35
C LEU A 140 -2.67 -1.14 -8.19
N GLU A 141 -3.19 -0.67 -7.06
CA GLU A 141 -4.64 -0.57 -6.83
C GLU A 141 -5.36 0.21 -7.95
N PRO A 142 -4.94 1.45 -8.33
CA PRO A 142 -5.59 2.15 -9.42
C PRO A 142 -5.43 1.47 -10.77
N VAL A 143 -4.35 0.69 -10.99
CA VAL A 143 -4.17 -0.09 -12.22
C VAL A 143 -5.20 -1.20 -12.32
N THR A 144 -5.42 -1.94 -11.22
CA THR A 144 -6.45 -2.99 -11.17
C THR A 144 -7.85 -2.40 -11.28
N ALA A 145 -8.11 -1.23 -10.68
CA ALA A 145 -9.39 -0.55 -10.80
C ALA A 145 -9.69 -0.18 -12.27
N VAL A 146 -8.72 0.39 -12.99
CA VAL A 146 -8.88 0.71 -14.41
C VAL A 146 -9.05 -0.56 -15.25
N PHE A 147 -8.30 -1.62 -14.95
CA PHE A 147 -8.45 -2.90 -15.66
C PHE A 147 -9.90 -3.42 -15.58
N PHE A 148 -10.48 -3.43 -14.38
CA PHE A 148 -11.87 -3.83 -14.21
C PHE A 148 -12.85 -2.83 -14.81
N GLY A 149 -12.58 -1.52 -14.74
CA GLY A 149 -13.36 -0.47 -15.41
C GLY A 149 -13.50 -0.73 -16.90
N VAL A 150 -12.39 -1.03 -17.55
CA VAL A 150 -12.38 -1.32 -19.00
C VAL A 150 -12.97 -2.71 -19.29
N ALA A 151 -12.51 -3.76 -18.60
CA ALA A 151 -12.84 -5.14 -18.94
C ALA A 151 -14.29 -5.53 -18.56
N VAL A 152 -14.81 -4.99 -17.46
CA VAL A 152 -16.13 -5.37 -16.92
C VAL A 152 -17.18 -4.29 -17.23
N PHE A 153 -16.82 -3.02 -17.06
CA PHE A 153 -17.77 -1.91 -17.22
C PHE A 153 -17.69 -1.24 -18.59
N GLY A 154 -16.78 -1.65 -19.48
CA GLY A 154 -16.67 -1.13 -20.85
C GLY A 154 -16.19 0.32 -20.94
N GLU A 155 -15.47 0.81 -19.92
CA GLU A 155 -14.90 2.15 -19.94
C GLU A 155 -13.86 2.32 -21.05
N THR A 156 -13.80 3.51 -21.66
CA THR A 156 -12.86 3.78 -22.75
C THR A 156 -11.45 4.03 -22.24
N LEU A 157 -10.50 3.24 -22.73
CA LEU A 157 -9.08 3.39 -22.39
C LEU A 157 -8.49 4.55 -23.22
N THR A 158 -8.32 5.71 -22.59
CA THR A 158 -7.66 6.83 -23.26
C THR A 158 -6.13 6.64 -23.28
N PRO A 159 -5.39 7.20 -24.26
CA PRO A 159 -3.93 7.11 -24.31
C PRO A 159 -3.26 7.61 -23.02
N ARG A 160 -3.87 8.57 -22.37
CA ARG A 160 -3.42 9.13 -21.10
C ARG A 160 -3.52 8.14 -19.96
N ILE A 161 -4.64 7.42 -19.82
CA ILE A 161 -4.83 6.34 -18.84
C ILE A 161 -3.79 5.26 -19.10
N GLY A 162 -3.56 4.87 -20.37
CA GLY A 162 -2.54 3.91 -20.75
C GLY A 162 -1.12 4.32 -20.31
N CYS A 163 -0.74 5.59 -20.53
CA CYS A 163 0.54 6.12 -20.04
C CYS A 163 0.65 6.08 -18.51
N GLY A 164 -0.42 6.45 -17.79
CA GLY A 164 -0.44 6.39 -16.33
C GLY A 164 -0.22 4.99 -15.80
N ILE A 165 -0.90 4.00 -16.36
CA ILE A 165 -0.75 2.58 -16.02
C ILE A 165 0.70 2.13 -16.27
N LEU A 166 1.27 2.46 -17.42
CA LEU A 166 2.63 2.08 -17.80
C LEU A 166 3.66 2.63 -16.82
N LEU A 167 3.53 3.89 -16.38
CA LEU A 167 4.42 4.50 -15.40
C LEU A 167 4.33 3.77 -14.05
N ILE A 168 3.13 3.40 -13.59
CA ILE A 168 2.94 2.67 -12.34
C ILE A 168 3.57 1.28 -12.42
N ILE A 169 3.33 0.54 -13.50
CA ILE A 169 3.90 -0.80 -13.69
C ILE A 169 5.43 -0.73 -13.74
N LEU A 170 6.02 0.27 -14.41
CA LEU A 170 7.45 0.49 -14.41
C LEU A 170 7.99 0.76 -13.01
N ALA A 171 7.34 1.62 -12.23
CA ALA A 171 7.73 1.92 -10.85
C ALA A 171 7.78 0.65 -9.98
N VAL A 172 6.72 -0.16 -10.04
CA VAL A 172 6.61 -1.42 -9.29
C VAL A 172 7.66 -2.43 -9.75
N THR A 173 7.88 -2.57 -11.05
CA THR A 173 8.89 -3.49 -11.60
C THR A 173 10.29 -3.12 -11.15
N ILE A 174 10.64 -1.84 -11.18
CA ILE A 174 11.96 -1.35 -10.76
C ILE A 174 12.19 -1.61 -9.27
N ILE A 175 11.20 -1.41 -8.40
CA ILE A 175 11.36 -1.64 -6.96
C ILE A 175 11.53 -3.12 -6.65
N ILE A 176 10.77 -4.00 -7.32
CA ILE A 176 10.89 -5.46 -7.14
C ILE A 176 12.25 -5.96 -7.65
N ALA A 177 12.67 -5.52 -8.83
CA ALA A 177 13.98 -5.88 -9.39
C ALA A 177 15.12 -5.41 -8.49
N GLY A 178 15.05 -4.19 -7.96
CA GLY A 178 16.07 -3.64 -7.07
C GLY A 178 16.19 -4.39 -5.74
N SER A 179 15.09 -4.83 -5.17
CA SER A 179 15.11 -5.63 -3.94
C SER A 179 15.79 -7.01 -4.15
N ASN A 180 15.56 -7.65 -5.30
CA ASN A 180 16.19 -8.92 -5.65
C ASN A 180 17.68 -8.79 -5.91
N ILE A 181 18.11 -7.76 -6.63
CA ILE A 181 19.53 -7.50 -6.91
C ILE A 181 20.28 -7.24 -5.59
N THR A 182 19.74 -6.46 -4.68
CA THR A 182 20.36 -6.17 -3.39
C THR A 182 20.50 -7.43 -2.53
N SER A 183 19.49 -8.28 -2.51
CA SER A 183 19.54 -9.55 -1.75
C SER A 183 20.57 -10.54 -2.34
N HIS A 184 20.69 -10.62 -3.66
CA HIS A 184 21.71 -11.43 -4.34
C HIS A 184 23.12 -10.89 -4.08
N LEU A 185 23.34 -9.58 -4.16
CA LEU A 185 24.63 -8.95 -3.88
C LEU A 185 25.09 -9.15 -2.43
N ILE A 186 24.16 -9.08 -1.47
CA ILE A 186 24.45 -9.35 -0.06
C ILE A 186 24.81 -10.83 0.15
N ARG A 187 24.13 -11.75 -0.52
CA ARG A 187 24.42 -13.18 -0.47
C ARG A 187 25.78 -13.49 -1.12
N PHE A 188 26.10 -12.89 -2.27
CA PHE A 188 27.42 -12.99 -2.92
C PHE A 188 28.54 -12.43 -2.04
N ARG A 189 28.34 -11.29 -1.39
CA ARG A 189 29.32 -10.69 -0.48
C ARG A 189 29.59 -11.54 0.78
N LYS A 190 28.61 -12.32 1.23
CA LYS A 190 28.80 -13.28 2.33
C LYS A 190 29.58 -14.53 1.89
N LEU A 191 29.49 -14.91 0.61
CA LEU A 191 30.23 -16.05 0.04
C LEU A 191 31.73 -15.75 -0.17
N PHE A 192 32.12 -14.47 -0.29
CA PHE A 192 33.51 -14.03 -0.40
C PHE A 192 33.86 -13.08 0.76
N PRO A 193 34.13 -13.60 1.98
CA PRO A 193 34.68 -12.78 3.05
C PRO A 193 36.01 -12.20 2.58
N ARG A 194 36.16 -10.87 2.66
CA ARG A 194 37.44 -10.22 2.35
C ARG A 194 38.55 -10.89 3.19
N LEU A 195 39.50 -11.52 2.55
CA LEU A 195 40.71 -12.02 3.22
C LEU A 195 41.35 -10.87 3.99
N PRO A 196 41.69 -11.04 5.28
CA PRO A 196 42.35 -9.99 6.03
C PRO A 196 43.70 -9.69 5.38
N LEU A 197 43.86 -8.49 4.86
CA LEU A 197 45.15 -8.02 4.38
C LEU A 197 46.13 -8.09 5.56
N LYS A 198 47.08 -9.01 5.48
CA LYS A 198 48.16 -9.20 6.43
C LYS A 198 48.91 -7.87 6.57
N ARG A 199 48.73 -7.18 7.68
CA ARG A 199 49.49 -5.98 8.04
C ARG A 199 50.97 -6.36 8.04
N LYS A 200 51.72 -5.88 7.04
CA LYS A 200 53.19 -5.98 7.04
C LYS A 200 53.70 -5.29 8.32
N GLY A 201 54.36 -6.08 9.17
CA GLY A 201 55.04 -5.57 10.35
C GLY A 201 56.07 -4.53 9.96
N LYS A 202 56.08 -3.43 10.69
CA LYS A 202 57.20 -2.52 10.73
C LYS A 202 58.27 -3.18 11.58
N MET A 203 59.46 -3.47 10.99
CA MET A 203 60.72 -3.51 11.67
C MET A 203 61.16 -2.09 11.97
#